data_87dd94a04eefa26cf05496c0fbb8e11b
#
_entry.id   87dd94a04eefa26cf05496c0fbb8e11b
#
_cell.length_a   1.000
_cell.length_b   1.000
_cell.length_c   1.000
_cell.angle_alpha   90.00
_cell.angle_beta   90.00
_cell.angle_gamma   90.00
#
_symmetry.space_group_name_H-M   'P 1'
#
loop_
_entity.id
_entity.type
_entity.pdbx_description
1 polymer ?
#
loop_
_entity_poly.entity_id
_entity_poly.type
_entity_poly.pdbx_seq_one_letter_code
_entity_poly.pdbx_strand_id
1 'polypeptide(L)'
;MTFTDAHMHFWDRDALGEYTWLHEVPAIAHRHTTENLGAEAPAHLPEKIVFVEAGAAPLKEVRWVSDLAAAEPRICGIVAKILINAGAQTTADLAELRGYPLVKGVRHLFEHESVDYCARPEFIRGVQEAADVGYSFDLCCKHPQLPAVIELVRQCPQATFILDHGGKPGITAGLLDPWRGHIRTLAAFPNVVGKLSGLATEADHANWTEPQLQPYAAHLLDCFGPSRLLFGGDWPVAKLAIGYVRWLEIARHFIAELSPAEQAAVFRDNANRIYRL
;
A
#
# COMPACT_ATOMS: atom_id res chain seq x y z
N MET A 1 4.45 12.03 18.32
CA MET A 1 5.29 10.90 17.86
C MET A 1 5.52 11.09 16.35
N THR A 2 6.79 11.09 15.91
CA THR A 2 7.15 11.07 14.50
C THR A 2 6.69 9.75 13.87
N PHE A 3 6.38 9.76 12.58
CA PHE A 3 5.88 8.57 11.89
C PHE A 3 6.35 8.50 10.43
N THR A 4 6.32 7.31 9.88
CA THR A 4 6.54 7.00 8.46
C THR A 4 5.20 6.64 7.84
N ASP A 5 4.85 7.29 6.73
CA ASP A 5 3.70 6.89 5.94
C ASP A 5 4.15 5.85 4.90
N ALA A 6 3.69 4.62 5.06
CA ALA A 6 4.07 3.48 4.21
C ALA A 6 3.21 3.34 2.94
N HIS A 7 2.28 4.27 2.70
CA HIS A 7 1.41 4.21 1.53
C HIS A 7 0.88 5.59 1.15
N MET A 8 1.53 6.25 0.23
CA MET A 8 1.15 7.57 -0.26
C MET A 8 1.32 7.65 -1.77
N HIS A 9 0.42 8.37 -2.42
CA HIS A 9 0.45 8.60 -3.87
C HIS A 9 0.66 10.08 -4.17
N PHE A 10 1.35 10.35 -5.26
CA PHE A 10 1.44 11.67 -5.86
C PHE A 10 1.14 11.57 -7.34
N TRP A 11 0.55 12.60 -7.92
CA TRP A 11 0.39 12.70 -9.37
C TRP A 11 0.35 14.14 -9.85
N ASP A 12 0.84 14.31 -11.05
CA ASP A 12 0.80 15.56 -11.80
C ASP A 12 0.53 15.22 -13.26
N ARG A 13 -0.69 15.52 -13.73
CA ARG A 13 -1.12 15.18 -15.10
C ARG A 13 -0.33 15.95 -16.15
N ASP A 14 0.13 17.18 -15.84
CA ASP A 14 0.92 17.99 -16.74
C ASP A 14 2.33 17.38 -16.93
N ALA A 15 2.89 16.80 -15.88
CA ALA A 15 4.22 16.17 -15.92
C ALA A 15 4.19 14.74 -16.49
N LEU A 16 3.21 13.93 -16.10
CA LEU A 16 3.18 12.49 -16.37
C LEU A 16 2.21 12.07 -17.47
N GLY A 17 1.27 12.94 -17.83
CA GLY A 17 0.21 12.65 -18.75
C GLY A 17 -1.02 12.07 -18.05
N GLU A 18 -1.85 11.39 -18.81
CA GLU A 18 -3.18 11.02 -18.34
C GLU A 18 -3.17 9.79 -17.43
N TYR A 19 -3.87 9.92 -16.31
CA TYR A 19 -4.23 8.82 -15.41
C TYR A 19 -5.70 8.49 -15.68
N THR A 20 -5.96 7.44 -16.46
CA THR A 20 -7.32 7.12 -16.95
C THR A 20 -8.32 6.91 -15.83
N TRP A 21 -7.91 6.29 -14.71
CA TRP A 21 -8.77 6.04 -13.57
C TRP A 21 -9.26 7.31 -12.85
N LEU A 22 -8.54 8.44 -12.97
CA LEU A 22 -8.96 9.71 -12.37
C LEU A 22 -10.23 10.29 -13.00
N HIS A 23 -10.64 9.83 -14.18
CA HIS A 23 -11.92 10.22 -14.76
C HIS A 23 -13.11 9.70 -13.94
N GLU A 24 -12.94 8.59 -13.24
CA GLU A 24 -13.97 7.99 -12.40
C GLU A 24 -14.07 8.68 -11.03
N VAL A 25 -13.04 9.43 -10.64
CA VAL A 25 -12.91 10.09 -9.33
C VAL A 25 -12.52 11.57 -9.46
N PRO A 26 -13.34 12.41 -10.09
CA PRO A 26 -13.00 13.80 -10.42
C PRO A 26 -12.66 14.67 -9.19
N ALA A 27 -13.15 14.30 -8.01
CA ALA A 27 -12.87 15.00 -6.76
C ALA A 27 -11.38 15.06 -6.41
N ILE A 28 -10.59 14.09 -6.85
CA ILE A 28 -9.14 14.00 -6.62
C ILE A 28 -8.32 14.05 -7.91
N ALA A 29 -8.94 14.38 -9.06
CA ALA A 29 -8.26 14.36 -10.36
C ALA A 29 -7.27 15.52 -10.60
N HIS A 30 -7.26 16.53 -9.72
CA HIS A 30 -6.29 17.62 -9.77
C HIS A 30 -4.89 17.16 -9.30
N ARG A 31 -3.89 18.01 -9.51
CA ARG A 31 -2.51 17.76 -9.07
C ARG A 31 -2.44 17.51 -7.57
N HIS A 32 -1.71 16.47 -7.16
CA HIS A 32 -1.41 16.13 -5.79
C HIS A 32 0.08 15.83 -5.62
N THR A 33 0.77 16.67 -4.85
CA THR A 33 2.20 16.53 -4.51
C THR A 33 2.41 16.79 -3.02
N THR A 34 3.64 16.73 -2.58
CA THR A 34 4.02 17.03 -1.19
C THR A 34 3.66 18.46 -0.76
N GLU A 35 3.61 19.42 -1.69
CA GLU A 35 3.16 20.80 -1.42
C GLU A 35 1.67 20.80 -1.00
N ASN A 36 0.83 20.03 -1.72
CA ASN A 36 -0.59 19.94 -1.41
C ASN A 36 -0.81 19.26 -0.05
N LEU A 37 -0.05 18.20 0.24
CA LEU A 37 -0.05 17.56 1.57
C LEU A 37 0.40 18.55 2.65
N GLY A 38 1.45 19.34 2.39
CA GLY A 38 1.94 20.35 3.30
C GLY A 38 0.91 21.44 3.61
N ALA A 39 0.12 21.84 2.63
CA ALA A 39 -0.97 22.79 2.81
C ALA A 39 -2.17 22.18 3.58
N GLU A 40 -2.49 20.91 3.32
CA GLU A 40 -3.62 20.20 3.97
C GLU A 40 -3.34 19.81 5.42
N ALA A 41 -2.12 19.38 5.72
CA ALA A 41 -1.77 18.78 7.00
C ALA A 41 -0.45 19.33 7.60
N PRO A 42 -0.24 20.66 7.73
CA PRO A 42 1.05 21.25 8.07
C PRO A 42 1.62 20.80 9.42
N ALA A 43 0.76 20.45 10.38
CA ALA A 43 1.17 19.96 11.71
C ALA A 43 1.27 18.44 11.82
N HIS A 44 0.97 17.69 10.73
CA HIS A 44 0.84 16.24 10.75
C HIS A 44 1.60 15.59 9.58
N LEU A 45 2.73 16.17 9.19
CA LEU A 45 3.55 15.63 8.11
C LEU A 45 4.34 14.39 8.59
N PRO A 46 4.44 13.34 7.78
CA PRO A 46 5.29 12.20 8.07
C PRO A 46 6.76 12.59 8.02
N GLU A 47 7.59 11.93 8.82
CA GLU A 47 9.06 12.05 8.77
C GLU A 47 9.62 11.39 7.51
N LYS A 48 9.03 10.25 7.12
CA LYS A 48 9.36 9.52 5.89
C LYS A 48 8.10 9.12 5.14
N ILE A 49 8.22 9.04 3.83
CA ILE A 49 7.14 8.67 2.91
C ILE A 49 7.63 7.53 2.02
N VAL A 50 6.81 6.48 1.92
CA VAL A 50 6.90 5.50 0.85
C VAL A 50 5.86 5.87 -0.20
N PHE A 51 6.35 6.37 -1.34
CA PHE A 51 5.50 6.55 -2.50
C PHE A 51 5.10 5.20 -3.07
N VAL A 52 3.82 5.03 -3.38
CA VAL A 52 3.29 3.87 -4.09
C VAL A 52 2.77 4.33 -5.43
N GLU A 53 3.05 3.56 -6.48
CA GLU A 53 2.65 3.88 -7.86
C GLU A 53 1.19 4.32 -7.94
N ALA A 54 0.90 5.28 -8.82
CA ALA A 54 -0.43 5.85 -9.00
C ALA A 54 -1.07 5.55 -10.37
N GLY A 55 -0.43 4.71 -11.18
CA GLY A 55 -0.97 4.23 -12.44
C GLY A 55 -0.40 4.88 -13.71
N ALA A 56 0.57 5.78 -13.62
CA ALA A 56 1.27 6.29 -14.79
C ALA A 56 2.15 5.24 -15.48
N ALA A 57 2.79 5.62 -16.58
CA ALA A 57 3.78 4.77 -17.24
C ALA A 57 4.94 4.46 -16.26
N PRO A 58 5.27 3.17 -16.01
CA PRO A 58 6.07 2.73 -14.87
C PRO A 58 7.37 3.51 -14.66
N LEU A 59 8.26 3.48 -15.63
CA LEU A 59 9.58 4.14 -15.52
C LEU A 59 9.50 5.67 -15.55
N LYS A 60 8.51 6.23 -16.23
CA LYS A 60 8.28 7.67 -16.25
C LYS A 60 7.87 8.16 -14.85
N GLU A 61 7.01 7.41 -14.19
CA GLU A 61 6.57 7.71 -12.82
C GLU A 61 7.73 7.61 -11.82
N VAL A 62 8.53 6.55 -11.89
CA VAL A 62 9.71 6.37 -11.02
C VAL A 62 10.72 7.51 -11.19
N ARG A 63 11.01 7.94 -12.42
CA ARG A 63 11.90 9.10 -12.67
C ARG A 63 11.34 10.37 -12.04
N TRP A 64 10.09 10.68 -12.33
CA TRP A 64 9.44 11.88 -11.79
C TRP A 64 9.44 11.90 -10.26
N VAL A 65 9.12 10.77 -9.60
CA VAL A 65 9.15 10.70 -8.13
C VAL A 65 10.58 10.80 -7.59
N SER A 66 11.56 10.25 -8.31
CA SER A 66 12.98 10.38 -7.92
C SER A 66 13.45 11.83 -8.00
N ASP A 67 13.02 12.58 -9.03
CA ASP A 67 13.29 14.01 -9.15
C ASP A 67 12.57 14.80 -8.04
N LEU A 68 11.32 14.44 -7.74
CA LEU A 68 10.58 15.04 -6.63
C LEU A 68 11.28 14.80 -5.29
N ALA A 69 11.81 13.59 -5.06
CA ALA A 69 12.53 13.23 -3.85
C ALA A 69 13.82 14.03 -3.64
N ALA A 70 14.45 14.50 -4.71
CA ALA A 70 15.62 15.37 -4.62
C ALA A 70 15.28 16.74 -3.96
N ALA A 71 14.05 17.22 -4.13
CA ALA A 71 13.55 18.45 -3.50
C ALA A 71 12.78 18.16 -2.19
N GLU A 72 12.31 16.94 -2.00
CA GLU A 72 11.50 16.50 -0.86
C GLU A 72 12.12 15.25 -0.21
N PRO A 73 13.11 15.43 0.70
CA PRO A 73 13.89 14.33 1.26
C PRO A 73 13.07 13.39 2.16
N ARG A 74 11.83 13.73 2.49
CA ARG A 74 10.92 12.80 3.18
C ARG A 74 10.49 11.62 2.30
N ILE A 75 10.57 11.73 0.97
CA ILE A 75 10.32 10.60 0.07
C ILE A 75 11.55 9.69 0.12
N CYS A 76 11.45 8.60 0.89
CA CYS A 76 12.57 7.70 1.17
C CYS A 76 12.42 6.33 0.51
N GLY A 77 11.26 6.03 -0.07
CA GLY A 77 10.98 4.76 -0.74
C GLY A 77 9.98 4.93 -1.88
N ILE A 78 10.12 4.08 -2.89
CA ILE A 78 9.22 3.98 -4.04
C ILE A 78 8.81 2.52 -4.18
N VAL A 79 7.50 2.26 -4.24
CA VAL A 79 6.90 1.02 -4.73
C VAL A 79 6.49 1.26 -6.17
N ALA A 80 7.26 0.71 -7.10
CA ALA A 80 7.11 0.98 -8.52
C ALA A 80 6.04 0.10 -9.16
N LYS A 81 5.32 0.66 -10.14
CA LYS A 81 4.44 -0.14 -11.01
C LYS A 81 5.26 -1.08 -11.88
N ILE A 82 4.78 -2.31 -12.05
CA ILE A 82 5.36 -3.29 -12.97
C ILE A 82 4.26 -4.20 -13.53
N LEU A 83 4.44 -4.66 -14.76
CA LEU A 83 3.66 -5.77 -15.30
C LEU A 83 4.38 -7.08 -14.95
N ILE A 84 4.05 -7.63 -13.78
CA ILE A 84 4.80 -8.75 -13.17
C ILE A 84 4.71 -10.06 -13.96
N ASN A 85 3.73 -10.20 -14.85
CA ASN A 85 3.47 -11.40 -15.65
C ASN A 85 3.82 -11.24 -17.13
N ALA A 86 4.66 -10.27 -17.49
CA ALA A 86 5.05 -9.97 -18.87
C ALA A 86 6.32 -10.73 -19.36
N GLY A 87 6.79 -11.73 -18.61
CA GLY A 87 7.92 -12.57 -18.97
C GLY A 87 9.22 -11.77 -19.15
N ALA A 88 9.86 -11.82 -20.32
CA ALA A 88 11.14 -11.14 -20.57
C ALA A 88 11.06 -9.62 -20.32
N GLN A 89 9.89 -8.99 -20.53
CA GLN A 89 9.70 -7.57 -20.21
C GLN A 89 9.75 -7.33 -18.70
N THR A 90 9.16 -8.22 -17.90
CA THR A 90 9.27 -8.16 -16.42
C THR A 90 10.74 -8.16 -15.98
N THR A 91 11.53 -9.09 -16.52
CA THR A 91 12.98 -9.18 -16.23
C THR A 91 13.72 -7.89 -16.60
N ALA A 92 13.42 -7.33 -17.78
CA ALA A 92 14.02 -6.08 -18.25
C ALA A 92 13.65 -4.88 -17.38
N ASP A 93 12.37 -4.75 -17.01
CA ASP A 93 11.89 -3.67 -16.15
C ASP A 93 12.50 -3.75 -14.74
N LEU A 94 12.59 -4.95 -14.16
CA LEU A 94 13.26 -5.18 -12.88
C LEU A 94 14.76 -4.79 -12.93
N ALA A 95 15.43 -5.09 -14.03
CA ALA A 95 16.83 -4.71 -14.22
C ALA A 95 17.00 -3.19 -14.31
N GLU A 96 16.10 -2.48 -15.03
CA GLU A 96 16.12 -1.02 -15.13
C GLU A 96 15.83 -0.33 -13.79
N LEU A 97 14.86 -0.85 -13.02
CA LEU A 97 14.50 -0.33 -11.70
C LEU A 97 15.68 -0.34 -10.72
N ARG A 98 16.67 -1.23 -10.88
CA ARG A 98 17.89 -1.25 -10.04
C ARG A 98 18.73 0.02 -10.17
N GLY A 99 18.57 0.78 -11.24
CA GLY A 99 19.19 2.11 -11.41
C GLY A 99 18.59 3.20 -10.49
N TYR A 100 17.49 2.92 -9.79
CA TYR A 100 16.77 3.87 -8.94
C TYR A 100 16.85 3.44 -7.45
N PRO A 101 17.79 3.99 -6.66
CA PRO A 101 18.05 3.52 -5.30
C PRO A 101 16.87 3.70 -4.32
N LEU A 102 15.93 4.58 -4.65
CA LEU A 102 14.71 4.76 -3.88
C LEU A 102 13.66 3.67 -4.12
N VAL A 103 13.77 2.87 -5.19
CA VAL A 103 12.86 1.75 -5.42
C VAL A 103 13.16 0.65 -4.40
N LYS A 104 12.17 0.33 -3.56
CA LYS A 104 12.23 -0.64 -2.46
C LYS A 104 11.34 -1.84 -2.70
N GLY A 105 10.32 -1.67 -3.51
CA GLY A 105 9.34 -2.68 -3.84
C GLY A 105 8.68 -2.42 -5.18
N VAL A 106 7.86 -3.36 -5.60
CA VAL A 106 7.06 -3.27 -6.83
C VAL A 106 5.62 -3.65 -6.55
N ARG A 107 4.71 -3.14 -7.37
CA ARG A 107 3.28 -3.47 -7.33
C ARG A 107 2.74 -3.72 -8.73
N HIS A 108 1.88 -4.71 -8.85
CA HIS A 108 0.99 -4.93 -9.99
C HIS A 108 -0.44 -4.87 -9.48
N LEU A 109 -1.22 -3.91 -9.93
CA LEU A 109 -2.64 -3.80 -9.56
C LEU A 109 -3.42 -4.92 -10.24
N PHE A 110 -4.09 -5.76 -9.46
CA PHE A 110 -4.92 -6.85 -9.97
C PHE A 110 -6.32 -6.92 -9.32
N GLU A 111 -6.70 -5.89 -8.60
CA GLU A 111 -7.98 -5.81 -7.89
C GLU A 111 -9.22 -5.81 -8.82
N HIS A 112 -9.04 -5.51 -10.10
CA HIS A 112 -10.08 -5.55 -11.14
C HIS A 112 -9.99 -6.79 -12.02
N GLU A 113 -9.03 -7.67 -11.77
CA GLU A 113 -8.82 -8.91 -12.50
C GLU A 113 -9.65 -10.07 -11.92
N SER A 114 -9.61 -11.24 -12.58
CA SER A 114 -10.28 -12.45 -12.08
C SER A 114 -9.77 -12.85 -10.69
N VAL A 115 -10.61 -13.56 -9.92
CA VAL A 115 -10.30 -13.91 -8.53
C VAL A 115 -9.06 -14.80 -8.38
N ASP A 116 -8.65 -15.48 -9.44
CA ASP A 116 -7.50 -16.38 -9.49
C ASP A 116 -6.28 -15.79 -10.20
N TYR A 117 -6.34 -14.52 -10.60
CA TYR A 117 -5.35 -13.89 -11.49
C TYR A 117 -3.92 -14.01 -10.97
N CYS A 118 -3.68 -13.73 -9.70
CA CYS A 118 -2.34 -13.76 -9.12
C CYS A 118 -1.79 -15.18 -8.84
N ALA A 119 -2.64 -16.22 -8.93
CA ALA A 119 -2.21 -17.61 -8.81
C ALA A 119 -1.73 -18.22 -10.14
N ARG A 120 -1.74 -17.47 -11.23
CA ARG A 120 -1.26 -17.94 -12.53
C ARG A 120 0.26 -18.12 -12.52
N PRO A 121 0.79 -19.16 -13.20
CA PRO A 121 2.22 -19.47 -13.19
C PRO A 121 3.12 -18.31 -13.61
N GLU A 122 2.72 -17.52 -14.61
CA GLU A 122 3.47 -16.36 -15.08
C GLU A 122 3.54 -15.24 -14.05
N PHE A 123 2.46 -15.03 -13.25
CA PHE A 123 2.45 -14.06 -12.17
C PHE A 123 3.38 -14.49 -11.03
N ILE A 124 3.29 -15.76 -10.63
CA ILE A 124 4.13 -16.36 -9.59
C ILE A 124 5.62 -16.24 -9.96
N ARG A 125 5.99 -16.58 -11.21
CA ARG A 125 7.37 -16.44 -11.69
C ARG A 125 7.88 -15.01 -11.60
N GLY A 126 7.06 -14.04 -12.03
CA GLY A 126 7.46 -12.62 -11.95
C GLY A 126 7.67 -12.15 -10.51
N VAL A 127 6.83 -12.58 -9.57
CA VAL A 127 7.01 -12.26 -8.14
C VAL A 127 8.30 -12.91 -7.60
N GLN A 128 8.64 -14.12 -8.02
CA GLN A 128 9.90 -14.76 -7.67
C GLN A 128 11.09 -13.97 -8.22
N GLU A 129 11.04 -13.54 -9.48
CA GLU A 129 12.08 -12.68 -10.09
C GLU A 129 12.25 -11.35 -9.35
N ALA A 130 11.14 -10.70 -8.93
CA ALA A 130 11.20 -9.48 -8.13
C ALA A 130 11.85 -9.71 -6.76
N ALA A 131 11.55 -10.84 -6.12
CA ALA A 131 12.18 -11.23 -4.86
C ALA A 131 13.68 -11.52 -5.01
N ASP A 132 14.09 -12.17 -6.10
CA ASP A 132 15.49 -12.50 -6.38
C ASP A 132 16.37 -11.24 -6.54
N VAL A 133 15.79 -10.14 -7.02
CA VAL A 133 16.47 -8.84 -7.08
C VAL A 133 16.31 -8.00 -5.82
N GLY A 134 15.62 -8.52 -4.80
CA GLY A 134 15.50 -7.93 -3.47
C GLY A 134 14.37 -6.92 -3.29
N TYR A 135 13.40 -6.87 -4.20
CA TYR A 135 12.20 -6.03 -4.04
C TYR A 135 11.13 -6.72 -3.20
N SER A 136 10.40 -5.95 -2.39
CA SER A 136 9.13 -6.38 -1.82
C SER A 136 8.03 -6.35 -2.88
N PHE A 137 6.96 -7.09 -2.64
CA PHE A 137 5.78 -7.10 -3.50
C PHE A 137 4.55 -6.62 -2.72
N ASP A 138 4.01 -5.46 -3.11
CA ASP A 138 2.80 -4.91 -2.51
C ASP A 138 1.57 -5.55 -3.17
N LEU A 139 0.72 -6.15 -2.35
CA LEU A 139 -0.48 -6.90 -2.76
C LEU A 139 -1.71 -5.98 -2.68
N CYS A 140 -2.09 -5.38 -3.80
CA CYS A 140 -3.33 -4.61 -3.90
C CYS A 140 -4.42 -5.49 -4.54
N CYS A 141 -5.29 -6.04 -3.70
CA CYS A 141 -6.35 -6.98 -4.07
C CYS A 141 -7.62 -6.70 -3.27
N LYS A 142 -8.76 -7.17 -3.78
CA LYS A 142 -10.02 -7.21 -3.04
C LYS A 142 -10.18 -8.53 -2.27
N HIS A 143 -10.96 -8.52 -1.20
CA HIS A 143 -11.13 -9.68 -0.32
C HIS A 143 -11.54 -11.00 -1.04
N PRO A 144 -12.29 -11.03 -2.15
CA PRO A 144 -12.57 -12.27 -2.85
C PRO A 144 -11.34 -12.93 -3.51
N GLN A 145 -10.27 -12.15 -3.74
CA GLN A 145 -9.03 -12.63 -4.35
C GLN A 145 -8.06 -13.23 -3.31
N LEU A 146 -8.32 -13.07 -2.02
CA LEU A 146 -7.42 -13.54 -0.95
C LEU A 146 -7.08 -15.02 -0.99
N PRO A 147 -7.97 -15.96 -1.40
CA PRO A 147 -7.58 -17.37 -1.60
C PRO A 147 -6.44 -17.55 -2.61
N ALA A 148 -6.48 -16.83 -3.72
CA ALA A 148 -5.40 -16.85 -4.72
C ALA A 148 -4.12 -16.18 -4.22
N VAL A 149 -4.25 -15.11 -3.43
CA VAL A 149 -3.11 -14.46 -2.77
C VAL A 149 -2.43 -15.42 -1.77
N ILE A 150 -3.18 -16.20 -1.01
CA ILE A 150 -2.64 -17.23 -0.11
C ILE A 150 -1.81 -18.26 -0.90
N GLU A 151 -2.30 -18.66 -2.07
CA GLU A 151 -1.58 -19.61 -2.93
C GLU A 151 -0.30 -18.98 -3.51
N LEU A 152 -0.35 -17.73 -3.99
CA LEU A 152 0.83 -16.98 -4.44
C LEU A 152 1.89 -16.91 -3.33
N VAL A 153 1.50 -16.53 -2.11
CA VAL A 153 2.42 -16.40 -0.96
C VAL A 153 3.08 -17.75 -0.65
N ARG A 154 2.31 -18.84 -0.69
CA ARG A 154 2.83 -20.21 -0.44
C ARG A 154 3.90 -20.60 -1.46
N GLN A 155 3.76 -20.18 -2.71
CA GLN A 155 4.68 -20.51 -3.80
C GLN A 155 5.90 -19.55 -3.88
N CYS A 156 5.89 -18.45 -3.11
CA CYS A 156 6.97 -17.46 -3.10
C CYS A 156 7.50 -17.22 -1.67
N PRO A 157 8.03 -18.24 -0.98
CA PRO A 157 8.44 -18.11 0.43
C PRO A 157 9.62 -17.14 0.65
N GLN A 158 10.41 -16.85 -0.38
CA GLN A 158 11.53 -15.90 -0.34
C GLN A 158 11.10 -14.43 -0.55
N ALA A 159 9.89 -14.19 -1.10
CA ALA A 159 9.39 -12.86 -1.32
C ALA A 159 8.89 -12.21 -0.01
N THR A 160 9.11 -10.92 0.15
CA THR A 160 8.45 -10.12 1.20
C THR A 160 7.17 -9.53 0.64
N PHE A 161 6.04 -9.89 1.22
CA PHE A 161 4.72 -9.40 0.81
C PHE A 161 4.19 -8.33 1.75
N ILE A 162 3.62 -7.28 1.18
CA ILE A 162 2.93 -6.22 1.93
C ILE A 162 1.47 -6.18 1.47
N LEU A 163 0.53 -6.55 2.35
CA LEU A 163 -0.90 -6.55 2.04
C LEU A 163 -1.46 -5.15 2.17
N ASP A 164 -1.72 -4.49 1.06
CA ASP A 164 -2.33 -3.16 1.01
C ASP A 164 -3.75 -3.17 1.57
N HIS A 165 -4.10 -2.17 2.37
CA HIS A 165 -5.46 -1.87 2.85
C HIS A 165 -6.15 -3.07 3.53
N GLY A 166 -5.36 -3.92 4.22
CA GLY A 166 -5.87 -5.13 4.83
C GLY A 166 -6.56 -6.09 3.86
N GLY A 167 -6.21 -6.05 2.57
CA GLY A 167 -6.85 -6.87 1.53
C GLY A 167 -8.26 -6.41 1.18
N LYS A 168 -8.56 -5.13 1.31
CA LYS A 168 -9.80 -4.45 0.93
C LYS A 168 -11.05 -5.24 1.36
N PRO A 169 -11.35 -5.27 2.67
CA PRO A 169 -12.51 -5.99 3.21
C PRO A 169 -13.84 -5.40 2.75
N GLY A 170 -14.89 -6.21 2.73
CA GLY A 170 -16.24 -5.78 2.33
C GLY A 170 -16.96 -4.94 3.39
N ILE A 171 -16.41 -3.78 3.77
CA ILE A 171 -16.90 -2.96 4.88
C ILE A 171 -18.28 -2.38 4.58
N THR A 172 -18.52 -1.88 3.36
CA THR A 172 -19.83 -1.36 2.94
C THR A 172 -20.96 -2.39 3.15
N ALA A 173 -20.65 -3.66 2.93
CA ALA A 173 -21.62 -4.75 3.12
C ALA A 173 -21.59 -5.35 4.54
N GLY A 174 -20.75 -4.85 5.44
CA GLY A 174 -20.58 -5.40 6.79
C GLY A 174 -20.00 -6.82 6.83
N LEU A 175 -19.29 -7.24 5.79
CA LEU A 175 -18.79 -8.60 5.64
C LEU A 175 -17.47 -8.78 6.40
N LEU A 176 -17.51 -9.51 7.49
CA LEU A 176 -16.31 -9.93 8.21
C LEU A 176 -15.79 -11.31 7.73
N ASP A 177 -16.66 -12.24 7.43
CA ASP A 177 -16.26 -13.53 6.89
C ASP A 177 -16.63 -13.64 5.41
N PRO A 178 -15.83 -14.30 4.57
CA PRO A 178 -14.68 -15.14 4.91
C PRO A 178 -13.35 -14.36 5.08
N TRP A 179 -13.34 -13.01 4.94
CA TRP A 179 -12.15 -12.17 5.00
C TRP A 179 -11.30 -12.45 6.27
N ARG A 180 -11.92 -12.52 7.45
CA ARG A 180 -11.20 -12.81 8.72
C ARG A 180 -10.39 -14.11 8.66
N GLY A 181 -10.97 -15.17 8.11
CA GLY A 181 -10.29 -16.44 7.94
C GLY A 181 -9.08 -16.35 7.02
N HIS A 182 -9.21 -15.62 5.93
CA HIS A 182 -8.13 -15.43 4.96
C HIS A 182 -6.98 -14.57 5.54
N ILE A 183 -7.30 -13.49 6.26
CA ILE A 183 -6.30 -12.66 6.94
C ILE A 183 -5.52 -13.47 7.97
N ARG A 184 -6.20 -14.29 8.78
CA ARG A 184 -5.50 -15.18 9.74
C ARG A 184 -4.56 -16.15 9.02
N THR A 185 -4.97 -16.68 7.88
CA THR A 185 -4.12 -17.58 7.07
C THR A 185 -2.91 -16.84 6.51
N LEU A 186 -3.10 -15.63 5.95
CA LEU A 186 -2.00 -14.81 5.43
C LEU A 186 -1.03 -14.38 6.54
N ALA A 187 -1.54 -14.00 7.69
CA ALA A 187 -0.71 -13.59 8.82
C ALA A 187 0.10 -14.76 9.42
N ALA A 188 -0.26 -16.02 9.15
CA ALA A 188 0.55 -17.17 9.55
C ALA A 188 1.84 -17.32 8.74
N PHE A 189 1.94 -16.70 7.56
CA PHE A 189 3.19 -16.66 6.78
C PHE A 189 4.13 -15.59 7.36
N PRO A 190 5.40 -15.94 7.69
CA PRO A 190 6.34 -14.99 8.31
C PRO A 190 6.79 -13.86 7.36
N ASN A 191 6.67 -14.08 6.07
CA ASN A 191 7.06 -13.15 5.00
C ASN A 191 5.91 -12.21 4.56
N VAL A 192 4.80 -12.18 5.29
CA VAL A 192 3.67 -11.27 5.02
C VAL A 192 3.53 -10.25 6.14
N VAL A 193 3.38 -8.99 5.77
CA VAL A 193 3.02 -7.88 6.65
C VAL A 193 1.74 -7.21 6.14
N GLY A 194 0.97 -6.58 7.02
CA GLY A 194 -0.25 -5.87 6.65
C GLY A 194 -0.10 -4.36 6.72
N LYS A 195 -0.86 -3.63 5.91
CA LYS A 195 -1.02 -2.17 6.05
C LYS A 195 -2.36 -1.84 6.71
N LEU A 196 -2.30 -1.05 7.75
CA LEU A 196 -3.44 -0.33 8.33
C LEU A 196 -3.62 0.95 7.52
N SER A 197 -4.35 0.87 6.43
CA SER A 197 -4.60 1.94 5.46
C SER A 197 -5.90 1.67 4.71
N GLY A 198 -6.48 2.66 4.05
CA GLY A 198 -7.55 2.51 3.06
C GLY A 198 -8.86 1.87 3.58
N LEU A 199 -9.09 1.73 4.88
CA LEU A 199 -10.32 1.09 5.38
C LEU A 199 -11.57 1.93 5.12
N ALA A 200 -11.48 3.25 5.23
CA ALA A 200 -12.60 4.14 5.01
C ALA A 200 -13.06 4.15 3.54
N THR A 201 -12.13 3.91 2.59
CA THR A 201 -12.45 3.84 1.16
C THR A 201 -13.18 2.56 0.76
N GLU A 202 -13.16 1.54 1.62
CA GLU A 202 -13.93 0.29 1.45
C GLU A 202 -15.32 0.34 2.11
N ALA A 203 -15.63 1.44 2.80
CA ALA A 203 -16.93 1.71 3.43
C ALA A 203 -17.79 2.63 2.55
N ASP A 204 -19.01 2.95 2.98
CA ASP A 204 -19.83 3.99 2.35
C ASP A 204 -19.15 5.35 2.54
N HIS A 205 -18.61 5.93 1.46
CA HIS A 205 -17.80 7.14 1.51
C HIS A 205 -18.48 8.33 2.20
N ALA A 206 -19.81 8.42 2.16
CA ALA A 206 -20.55 9.53 2.72
C ALA A 206 -21.04 9.29 4.16
N ASN A 207 -21.26 8.02 4.54
CA ASN A 207 -22.01 7.69 5.76
C ASN A 207 -21.28 6.70 6.69
N TRP A 208 -20.02 6.36 6.44
CA TRP A 208 -19.28 5.45 7.32
C TRP A 208 -19.07 6.08 8.73
N THR A 209 -18.86 5.21 9.70
CA THR A 209 -18.53 5.59 11.09
C THR A 209 -17.29 4.83 11.57
N GLU A 210 -16.54 5.42 12.50
CA GLU A 210 -15.37 4.80 13.08
C GLU A 210 -15.65 3.40 13.68
N PRO A 211 -16.77 3.16 14.41
CA PRO A 211 -17.13 1.82 14.90
C PRO A 211 -17.32 0.78 13.79
N GLN A 212 -17.66 1.16 12.55
CA GLN A 212 -17.74 0.23 11.43
C GLN A 212 -16.36 -0.24 10.95
N LEU A 213 -15.31 0.59 11.09
CA LEU A 213 -13.93 0.26 10.69
C LEU A 213 -13.22 -0.55 11.77
N GLN A 214 -13.55 -0.32 13.04
CA GLN A 214 -12.86 -0.90 14.20
C GLN A 214 -12.71 -2.43 14.17
N PRO A 215 -13.73 -3.25 13.83
CA PRO A 215 -13.58 -4.71 13.79
C PRO A 215 -12.54 -5.20 12.79
N TYR A 216 -12.37 -4.47 11.68
CA TYR A 216 -11.38 -4.80 10.66
C TYR A 216 -9.97 -4.42 11.11
N ALA A 217 -9.79 -3.22 11.67
CA ALA A 217 -8.52 -2.78 12.22
C ALA A 217 -8.06 -3.67 13.38
N ALA A 218 -8.96 -4.00 14.32
CA ALA A 218 -8.69 -4.89 15.44
C ALA A 218 -8.25 -6.28 14.94
N HIS A 219 -8.94 -6.84 13.95
CA HIS A 219 -8.58 -8.16 13.40
C HIS A 219 -7.21 -8.16 12.69
N LEU A 220 -6.85 -7.08 11.98
CA LEU A 220 -5.52 -6.93 11.39
C LEU A 220 -4.46 -6.89 12.49
N LEU A 221 -4.69 -6.13 13.56
CA LEU A 221 -3.78 -6.04 14.69
C LEU A 221 -3.64 -7.39 15.42
N ASP A 222 -4.74 -8.09 15.66
CA ASP A 222 -4.75 -9.43 16.28
C ASP A 222 -3.97 -10.46 15.47
N CYS A 223 -4.07 -10.43 14.15
CA CYS A 223 -3.44 -11.41 13.27
C CYS A 223 -1.97 -11.13 12.99
N PHE A 224 -1.63 -9.89 12.62
CA PHE A 224 -0.25 -9.51 12.28
C PHE A 224 0.59 -9.10 13.48
N GLY A 225 -0.07 -8.68 14.56
CA GLY A 225 0.57 -8.08 15.72
C GLY A 225 1.24 -6.74 15.40
N PRO A 226 1.69 -6.01 16.43
CA PRO A 226 2.29 -4.68 16.26
C PRO A 226 3.63 -4.71 15.50
N SER A 227 4.31 -5.86 15.40
CA SER A 227 5.59 -6.01 14.70
C SER A 227 5.49 -6.20 13.19
N ARG A 228 4.29 -6.50 12.66
CA ARG A 228 4.06 -6.76 11.23
C ARG A 228 2.86 -5.98 10.66
N LEU A 229 2.46 -4.90 11.33
CA LEU A 229 1.46 -3.97 10.84
C LEU A 229 2.12 -2.63 10.55
N LEU A 230 1.80 -1.99 9.41
CA LEU A 230 2.35 -0.71 8.98
C LEU A 230 1.22 0.32 8.82
N PHE A 231 1.44 1.54 9.30
CA PHE A 231 0.54 2.65 9.00
C PHE A 231 0.74 3.12 7.55
N GLY A 232 -0.37 3.40 6.85
CA GLY A 232 -0.41 4.07 5.55
C GLY A 232 -1.57 5.05 5.47
N GLY A 233 -1.29 6.24 4.95
CA GLY A 233 -2.27 7.31 4.80
C GLY A 233 -3.20 7.13 3.62
N ASP A 234 -2.74 6.45 2.58
CA ASP A 234 -3.42 6.29 1.30
C ASP A 234 -3.83 7.63 0.66
N TRP A 235 -3.12 8.71 1.03
CA TRP A 235 -3.36 10.04 0.49
C TRP A 235 -2.84 10.12 -0.97
N PRO A 236 -3.56 10.77 -1.88
CA PRO A 236 -4.81 11.47 -1.71
C PRO A 236 -6.06 10.60 -2.00
N VAL A 237 -5.91 9.31 -2.30
CA VAL A 237 -7.05 8.40 -2.59
C VAL A 237 -8.02 8.34 -1.40
N ALA A 238 -7.50 8.31 -0.18
CA ALA A 238 -8.31 8.35 1.04
C ALA A 238 -9.29 9.52 1.09
N LYS A 239 -9.01 10.65 0.42
CA LYS A 239 -9.89 11.85 0.39
C LYS A 239 -11.27 11.57 -0.22
N LEU A 240 -11.44 10.47 -0.93
CA LEU A 240 -12.75 10.03 -1.40
C LEU A 240 -13.72 9.72 -0.24
N ALA A 241 -13.18 9.36 0.93
CA ALA A 241 -13.97 8.98 2.09
C ALA A 241 -13.54 9.72 3.38
N ILE A 242 -12.27 10.13 3.50
CA ILE A 242 -11.72 10.70 4.74
C ILE A 242 -10.51 11.59 4.45
N GLY A 243 -10.40 12.74 5.16
CA GLY A 243 -9.20 13.57 5.13
C GLY A 243 -8.02 12.92 5.86
N TYR A 244 -6.80 13.26 5.41
CA TYR A 244 -5.56 12.67 5.90
C TYR A 244 -5.37 12.72 7.42
N VAL A 245 -5.56 13.91 8.01
CA VAL A 245 -5.41 14.11 9.46
C VAL A 245 -6.40 13.25 10.24
N ARG A 246 -7.65 13.21 9.79
CA ARG A 246 -8.68 12.40 10.45
C ARG A 246 -8.38 10.92 10.39
N TRP A 247 -7.86 10.42 9.25
CA TRP A 247 -7.42 9.03 9.16
C TRP A 247 -6.27 8.73 10.12
N LEU A 248 -5.27 9.61 10.18
CA LEU A 248 -4.14 9.48 11.11
C LEU A 248 -4.59 9.40 12.58
N GLU A 249 -5.58 10.23 12.98
CA GLU A 249 -6.16 10.20 14.33
C GLU A 249 -6.87 8.88 14.62
N ILE A 250 -7.70 8.41 13.69
CA ILE A 250 -8.42 7.13 13.82
C ILE A 250 -7.45 5.95 13.88
N ALA A 251 -6.45 5.92 13.04
CA ALA A 251 -5.45 4.86 13.07
C ALA A 251 -4.68 4.82 14.39
N ARG A 252 -4.38 6.00 14.97
CA ARG A 252 -3.80 6.09 16.33
C ARG A 252 -4.75 5.58 17.40
N HIS A 253 -6.02 5.91 17.29
CA HIS A 253 -7.05 5.42 18.23
C HIS A 253 -7.16 3.90 18.20
N PHE A 254 -7.14 3.27 17.02
CA PHE A 254 -7.21 1.81 16.89
C PHE A 254 -6.08 1.06 17.60
N ILE A 255 -4.94 1.70 17.81
CA ILE A 255 -3.78 1.07 18.47
C ILE A 255 -3.43 1.75 19.83
N ALA A 256 -4.33 2.57 20.38
CA ALA A 256 -4.05 3.34 21.59
C ALA A 256 -3.76 2.49 22.83
N GLU A 257 -4.27 1.26 22.88
CA GLU A 257 -4.04 0.28 23.96
C GLU A 257 -2.64 -0.37 23.91
N LEU A 258 -1.93 -0.24 22.80
CA LEU A 258 -0.57 -0.76 22.66
C LEU A 258 0.42 0.07 23.47
N SER A 259 1.52 -0.56 23.89
CA SER A 259 2.64 0.17 24.51
C SER A 259 3.23 1.21 23.55
N PRO A 260 3.89 2.26 24.07
CA PRO A 260 4.53 3.27 23.20
C PRO A 260 5.53 2.69 22.20
N ALA A 261 6.23 1.61 22.54
CA ALA A 261 7.16 0.93 21.64
C ALA A 261 6.41 0.21 20.50
N GLU A 262 5.29 -0.45 20.79
CA GLU A 262 4.46 -1.11 19.78
C GLU A 262 3.77 -0.10 18.88
N GLN A 263 3.29 1.02 19.42
CA GLN A 263 2.76 2.12 18.59
C GLN A 263 3.84 2.68 17.65
N ALA A 264 5.07 2.87 18.13
CA ALA A 264 6.20 3.29 17.31
C ALA A 264 6.53 2.25 16.22
N ALA A 265 6.43 0.95 16.54
CA ALA A 265 6.61 -0.12 15.55
C ALA A 265 5.62 0.00 14.40
N VAL A 266 4.31 0.14 14.67
CA VAL A 266 3.25 0.27 13.65
C VAL A 266 3.41 1.56 12.84
N PHE A 267 3.68 2.69 13.50
CA PHE A 267 3.69 3.99 12.85
C PHE A 267 5.03 4.36 12.22
N ARG A 268 6.11 3.63 12.45
CA ARG A 268 7.44 4.02 11.96
C ARG A 268 8.38 2.85 11.69
N ASP A 269 8.69 2.06 12.74
CA ASP A 269 9.86 1.19 12.70
C ASP A 269 9.70 0.01 11.75
N ASN A 270 8.47 -0.54 11.63
CA ASN A 270 8.19 -1.61 10.69
C ASN A 270 8.36 -1.15 9.23
N ALA A 271 7.82 0.03 8.87
CA ALA A 271 7.98 0.57 7.52
C ALA A 271 9.47 0.81 7.21
N ASN A 272 10.21 1.42 8.15
CA ASN A 272 11.64 1.64 7.99
C ASN A 272 12.42 0.33 7.77
N ARG A 273 12.08 -0.72 8.51
CA ARG A 273 12.71 -2.05 8.39
C ARG A 273 12.32 -2.75 7.10
N ILE A 274 11.03 -2.80 6.77
CA ILE A 274 10.52 -3.56 5.61
C ILE A 274 10.98 -2.94 4.29
N TYR A 275 10.87 -1.61 4.17
CA TYR A 275 11.30 -0.89 2.97
C TYR A 275 12.77 -0.44 3.01
N ARG A 276 13.51 -0.72 4.08
CA ARG A 276 14.95 -0.34 4.22
C ARG A 276 15.17 1.16 3.99
N LEU A 277 14.39 2.01 4.70
CA LEU A 277 14.38 3.47 4.55
C LEU A 277 15.51 4.16 5.33
#